data_d55fddbf21811595a460d509267fb65b
#
_entry.id   d55fddbf21811595a460d509267fb65b
#
_cell.length_a   1.000
_cell.length_b   1.000
_cell.length_c   1.000
_cell.angle_alpha   90.00
_cell.angle_beta   90.00
_cell.angle_gamma   90.00
#
_symmetry.space_group_name_H-M   'P 1'
#
loop_
_entity.id
_entity.type
_entity.pdbx_description
1 polymer ?
#
loop_
_entity_poly.entity_id
_entity_poly.type
_entity_poly.pdbx_seq_one_letter_code
_entity_poly.pdbx_strand_id
1 'polypeptide(L)'
;MDFDIEHGDHSTTELILQYKYLAIVGLSPDPSRESHRVAAYLQEQGYHITPIYPDDSKPILGQKVYKTLSAALQDKHKRGETIFVVVVFRKPEAVLEVAKEMLQNDPIPLVFWMQLGIKNAEAKALLEAKGVVVVEDKCMLVEHQKLF
;
A
#
# COMPACT_ATOMS: atom_id res chain seq x y z
N MET A 1 -19.72 11.75 0.89
CA MET A 1 -19.07 11.77 2.22
C MET A 1 -17.61 12.16 2.04
N ASP A 2 -17.18 13.15 2.75
CA ASP A 2 -15.80 13.58 2.70
C ASP A 2 -14.95 12.78 3.69
N PHE A 3 -13.83 12.29 3.21
CA PHE A 3 -12.90 11.57 4.07
C PHE A 3 -11.87 12.56 4.61
N ASP A 4 -11.81 12.67 5.93
CA ASP A 4 -10.89 13.56 6.60
C ASP A 4 -9.88 12.76 7.42
N ILE A 5 -8.98 12.10 6.72
CA ILE A 5 -7.95 11.27 7.33
C ILE A 5 -6.92 12.12 8.07
N GLU A 6 -6.67 13.33 7.58
CA GLU A 6 -5.67 14.23 8.17
C GLU A 6 -6.05 14.69 9.56
N HIS A 7 -7.35 14.79 9.82
CA HIS A 7 -7.84 15.16 11.15
C HIS A 7 -8.14 13.94 12.04
N GLY A 8 -7.66 12.78 11.62
CA GLY A 8 -7.76 11.57 12.42
C GLY A 8 -9.14 10.93 12.41
N ASP A 9 -9.79 10.94 11.25
CA ASP A 9 -11.07 10.25 11.08
C ASP A 9 -10.88 8.76 11.25
N HIS A 10 -11.07 8.27 12.48
CA HIS A 10 -10.92 6.86 12.82
C HIS A 10 -11.88 5.98 12.04
N SER A 11 -13.07 6.48 11.70
CA SER A 11 -14.04 5.71 10.92
C SER A 11 -13.53 5.42 9.52
N THR A 12 -12.91 6.41 8.86
CA THR A 12 -12.34 6.22 7.53
C THR A 12 -11.15 5.27 7.57
N THR A 13 -10.25 5.48 8.54
CA THR A 13 -9.09 4.60 8.69
C THR A 13 -9.54 3.16 8.98
N GLU A 14 -10.54 2.99 9.83
CA GLU A 14 -11.10 1.69 10.15
C GLU A 14 -11.68 1.01 8.91
N LEU A 15 -12.38 1.76 8.04
CA LEU A 15 -12.91 1.22 6.78
C LEU A 15 -11.78 0.78 5.86
N ILE A 16 -10.72 1.57 5.73
CA ILE A 16 -9.56 1.23 4.91
C ILE A 16 -8.94 -0.08 5.40
N LEU A 17 -8.81 -0.23 6.72
CA LEU A 17 -8.19 -1.41 7.31
C LEU A 17 -9.05 -2.68 7.20
N GLN A 18 -10.28 -2.57 6.72
CA GLN A 18 -11.13 -3.72 6.39
C GLN A 18 -10.71 -4.39 5.08
N TYR A 19 -10.03 -3.67 4.18
CA TYR A 19 -9.55 -4.24 2.93
C TYR A 19 -8.31 -5.07 3.19
N LYS A 20 -8.38 -6.37 2.91
CA LYS A 20 -7.35 -7.33 3.32
C LYS A 20 -6.33 -7.66 2.23
N TYR A 21 -6.52 -7.21 1.00
CA TYR A 21 -5.60 -7.47 -0.11
C TYR A 21 -4.77 -6.24 -0.38
N LEU A 22 -3.48 -6.32 -0.03
CA LEU A 22 -2.54 -5.20 -0.09
C LEU A 22 -1.42 -5.48 -1.09
N ALA A 23 -0.98 -4.43 -1.82
CA ALA A 23 0.31 -4.43 -2.48
C ALA A 23 1.24 -3.56 -1.63
N ILE A 24 2.45 -4.04 -1.36
CA ILE A 24 3.42 -3.31 -0.55
C ILE A 24 4.64 -3.00 -1.42
N VAL A 25 4.74 -1.74 -1.85
CA VAL A 25 5.81 -1.26 -2.72
C VAL A 25 7.04 -0.94 -1.87
N GLY A 26 8.17 -1.56 -2.20
CA GLY A 26 9.39 -1.39 -1.43
C GLY A 26 9.48 -2.30 -0.22
N LEU A 27 8.79 -3.44 -0.26
CA LEU A 27 8.88 -4.45 0.81
C LEU A 27 10.23 -5.15 0.73
N SER A 28 11.09 -4.86 1.70
CA SER A 28 12.44 -5.44 1.75
C SER A 28 12.43 -6.90 2.18
N PRO A 29 13.30 -7.74 1.61
CA PRO A 29 13.49 -9.12 2.08
C PRO A 29 14.22 -9.18 3.42
N ASP A 30 14.84 -8.10 3.87
CA ASP A 30 15.61 -8.03 5.11
C ASP A 30 14.67 -7.86 6.32
N PRO A 31 14.58 -8.86 7.23
CA PRO A 31 13.68 -8.78 8.38
C PRO A 31 13.97 -7.62 9.35
N SER A 32 15.15 -7.01 9.29
CA SER A 32 15.49 -5.88 10.14
C SER A 32 14.92 -4.56 9.61
N ARG A 33 14.41 -4.53 8.38
CA ARG A 33 13.86 -3.33 7.78
C ARG A 33 12.44 -3.09 8.21
N GLU A 34 12.08 -1.81 8.32
CA GLU A 34 10.75 -1.38 8.74
C GLU A 34 9.64 -1.95 7.85
N SER A 35 9.84 -1.95 6.53
CA SER A 35 8.83 -2.47 5.61
C SER A 35 8.54 -3.94 5.84
N HIS A 36 9.57 -4.73 6.14
CA HIS A 36 9.42 -6.15 6.42
C HIS A 36 8.65 -6.37 7.72
N ARG A 37 9.02 -5.62 8.76
CA ARG A 37 8.37 -5.73 10.08
C ARG A 37 6.87 -5.40 10.00
N VAL A 38 6.54 -4.31 9.31
CA VAL A 38 5.14 -3.91 9.15
C VAL A 38 4.37 -4.95 8.34
N ALA A 39 4.95 -5.43 7.23
CA ALA A 39 4.30 -6.43 6.40
C ALA A 39 4.07 -7.74 7.15
N ALA A 40 5.06 -8.19 7.92
CA ALA A 40 4.94 -9.41 8.72
C ALA A 40 3.80 -9.28 9.73
N TYR A 41 3.71 -8.15 10.41
CA TYR A 41 2.62 -7.88 11.35
C TYR A 41 1.26 -7.96 10.65
N LEU A 42 1.12 -7.27 9.52
CA LEU A 42 -0.15 -7.26 8.80
C LEU A 42 -0.53 -8.67 8.32
N GLN A 43 0.45 -9.44 7.85
CA GLN A 43 0.20 -10.81 7.45
C GLN A 43 -0.34 -11.66 8.61
N GLU A 44 0.22 -11.49 9.81
CA GLU A 44 -0.25 -12.18 11.01
C GLU A 44 -1.68 -11.77 11.37
N GLN A 45 -2.09 -10.56 11.01
CA GLN A 45 -3.43 -10.05 11.26
C GLN A 45 -4.44 -10.42 10.16
N GLY A 46 -4.04 -11.30 9.24
CA GLY A 46 -4.95 -11.81 8.21
C GLY A 46 -4.93 -11.07 6.88
N TYR A 47 -4.00 -10.14 6.70
CA TYR A 47 -3.84 -9.45 5.42
C TYR A 47 -3.10 -10.31 4.41
N HIS A 48 -3.57 -10.28 3.17
CA HIS A 48 -2.88 -10.90 2.04
C HIS A 48 -1.96 -9.86 1.45
N ILE A 49 -0.65 -10.03 1.66
CA ILE A 49 0.36 -9.08 1.18
C ILE A 49 0.93 -9.53 -0.15
N THR A 50 1.13 -8.59 -1.05
CA THR A 50 1.78 -8.81 -2.34
C THR A 50 3.02 -7.95 -2.39
N PRO A 51 4.22 -8.56 -2.29
CA PRO A 51 5.48 -7.79 -2.27
C PRO A 51 5.85 -7.26 -3.64
N ILE A 52 6.23 -5.97 -3.70
CA ILE A 52 6.82 -5.38 -4.89
C ILE A 52 8.23 -4.93 -4.51
N TYR A 53 9.23 -5.49 -5.19
CA TYR A 53 10.63 -5.25 -4.90
C TYR A 53 11.46 -5.50 -6.16
N PRO A 54 12.56 -4.74 -6.39
CA PRO A 54 13.35 -4.89 -7.62
C PRO A 54 13.94 -6.29 -7.83
N ASP A 55 14.32 -6.97 -6.75
CA ASP A 55 14.81 -8.36 -6.82
C ASP A 55 13.68 -9.32 -6.50
N ASP A 56 13.20 -10.03 -7.51
CA ASP A 56 12.10 -10.99 -7.38
C ASP A 56 12.58 -12.45 -7.36
N SER A 57 13.88 -12.66 -7.15
CA SER A 57 14.48 -14.00 -7.24
C SER A 57 14.04 -14.94 -6.11
N LYS A 58 13.61 -14.40 -4.97
CA LYS A 58 13.16 -15.17 -3.81
C LYS A 58 11.87 -14.61 -3.26
N PRO A 59 11.00 -15.48 -2.70
CA PRO A 59 9.78 -14.99 -2.05
C PRO A 59 10.11 -14.14 -0.82
N ILE A 60 9.18 -13.26 -0.46
CA ILE A 60 9.25 -12.48 0.77
C ILE A 60 8.03 -12.85 1.60
N LEU A 61 8.25 -13.22 2.84
CA LEU A 61 7.18 -13.69 3.75
C LEU A 61 6.32 -14.78 3.11
N GLY A 62 6.97 -15.65 2.34
CA GLY A 62 6.30 -16.75 1.66
C GLY A 62 5.49 -16.37 0.44
N GLN A 63 5.54 -15.11 0.00
CA GLN A 63 4.77 -14.62 -1.13
C GLN A 63 5.65 -14.32 -2.33
N LYS A 64 5.11 -14.57 -3.53
CA LYS A 64 5.78 -14.24 -4.79
C LYS A 64 6.03 -12.73 -4.86
N VAL A 65 7.24 -12.35 -5.26
CA VAL A 65 7.63 -10.95 -5.43
C VAL A 65 7.42 -10.53 -6.87
N TYR A 66 6.88 -9.32 -7.07
CA TYR A 66 6.74 -8.71 -8.38
C TYR A 66 7.71 -7.54 -8.47
N LYS A 67 8.32 -7.37 -9.65
CA LYS A 67 9.25 -6.24 -9.85
C LYS A 67 8.55 -4.90 -9.98
N THR A 68 7.31 -4.90 -10.48
CA THR A 68 6.54 -3.68 -10.68
C THR A 68 5.16 -3.79 -10.06
N LEU A 69 4.62 -2.65 -9.69
CA LEU A 69 3.25 -2.58 -9.17
C LEU A 69 2.24 -3.06 -10.21
N SER A 70 2.41 -2.64 -11.47
CA SER A 70 1.49 -3.04 -12.54
C SER A 70 1.43 -4.55 -12.74
N ALA A 71 2.59 -5.22 -12.71
CA ALA A 71 2.63 -6.68 -12.83
C ALA A 71 1.84 -7.35 -11.71
N ALA A 72 2.00 -6.85 -10.48
CA ALA A 72 1.29 -7.38 -9.32
C ALA A 72 -0.23 -7.17 -9.45
N LEU A 73 -0.65 -5.94 -9.77
CA LEU A 73 -2.06 -5.61 -9.87
C LEU A 73 -2.76 -6.45 -10.94
N GLN A 74 -2.13 -6.61 -12.10
CA GLN A 74 -2.70 -7.35 -13.21
C GLN A 74 -2.79 -8.84 -12.91
N ASP A 75 -1.71 -9.44 -12.40
CA ASP A 75 -1.71 -10.87 -12.10
C ASP A 75 -2.71 -11.23 -11.02
N LYS A 76 -2.74 -10.45 -9.94
CA LYS A 76 -3.68 -10.69 -8.84
C LYS A 76 -5.12 -10.53 -9.28
N HIS A 77 -5.42 -9.52 -10.07
CA HIS A 77 -6.77 -9.31 -10.57
C HIS A 77 -7.25 -10.50 -11.41
N LYS A 78 -6.37 -11.04 -12.28
CA LYS A 78 -6.69 -12.22 -13.09
C LYS A 78 -7.02 -13.44 -12.23
N ARG A 79 -6.43 -13.53 -11.05
CA ARG A 79 -6.65 -14.64 -10.12
C ARG A 79 -7.85 -14.43 -9.20
N GLY A 80 -8.58 -13.31 -9.37
CA GLY A 80 -9.72 -12.99 -8.51
C GLY A 80 -9.31 -12.40 -7.16
N GLU A 81 -8.06 -11.99 -7.02
CA GLU A 81 -7.52 -11.42 -5.79
C GLU A 81 -7.22 -9.94 -5.99
N THR A 82 -8.25 -9.15 -6.28
CA THR A 82 -8.09 -7.73 -6.58
C THR A 82 -7.50 -6.97 -5.39
N ILE A 83 -6.40 -6.25 -5.64
CA ILE A 83 -5.75 -5.42 -4.63
C ILE A 83 -6.47 -4.08 -4.55
N PHE A 84 -6.88 -3.70 -3.33
CA PHE A 84 -7.60 -2.45 -3.10
C PHE A 84 -6.74 -1.37 -2.46
N VAL A 85 -5.66 -1.75 -1.76
CA VAL A 85 -4.80 -0.80 -1.04
C VAL A 85 -3.35 -1.00 -1.48
N VAL A 86 -2.71 0.10 -1.88
CA VAL A 86 -1.28 0.12 -2.19
C VAL A 86 -0.56 0.85 -1.07
N VAL A 87 0.34 0.14 -0.40
CA VAL A 87 1.14 0.66 0.72
C VAL A 87 2.54 0.96 0.21
N VAL A 88 3.06 2.15 0.49
CA VAL A 88 4.32 2.61 -0.10
C VAL A 88 5.40 2.83 0.94
N PHE A 89 6.52 2.12 0.75
CA PHE A 89 7.78 2.28 1.47
C PHE A 89 8.84 2.72 0.47
N ARG A 90 8.74 3.91 -0.04
CA ARG A 90 9.71 4.50 -0.97
C ARG A 90 10.07 5.90 -0.52
N LYS A 91 11.24 6.39 -0.92
CA LYS A 91 11.63 7.77 -0.64
C LYS A 91 10.58 8.73 -1.21
N PRO A 92 10.31 9.86 -0.53
CA PRO A 92 9.29 10.79 -0.98
C PRO A 92 9.40 11.19 -2.46
N GLU A 93 10.62 11.37 -2.96
CA GLU A 93 10.85 11.75 -4.37
C GLU A 93 10.52 10.64 -5.36
N ALA A 94 10.39 9.40 -4.92
CA ALA A 94 10.03 8.27 -5.77
C ALA A 94 8.52 7.99 -5.79
N VAL A 95 7.76 8.61 -4.90
CA VAL A 95 6.34 8.29 -4.70
C VAL A 95 5.48 8.67 -5.89
N LEU A 96 5.79 9.81 -6.54
CA LEU A 96 4.99 10.28 -7.67
C LEU A 96 4.96 9.26 -8.81
N GLU A 97 6.10 8.62 -9.11
CA GLU A 97 6.15 7.61 -10.17
C GLU A 97 5.31 6.38 -9.82
N VAL A 98 5.30 5.98 -8.55
CA VAL A 98 4.45 4.89 -8.09
C VAL A 98 2.97 5.23 -8.26
N ALA A 99 2.59 6.47 -7.92
CA ALA A 99 1.22 6.94 -8.08
C ALA A 99 0.79 6.93 -9.56
N LYS A 100 1.64 7.43 -10.43
CA LYS A 100 1.38 7.42 -11.87
C LYS A 100 1.22 6.01 -12.41
N GLU A 101 2.08 5.11 -11.99
CA GLU A 101 1.99 3.69 -12.39
C GLU A 101 0.66 3.08 -11.94
N MET A 102 0.28 3.31 -10.69
CA MET A 102 -0.98 2.79 -10.16
C MET A 102 -2.18 3.23 -11.00
N LEU A 103 -2.20 4.50 -11.40
CA LEU A 103 -3.31 5.08 -12.15
C LEU A 103 -3.43 4.55 -13.58
N GLN A 104 -2.42 3.87 -14.10
CA GLN A 104 -2.45 3.25 -15.43
C GLN A 104 -3.18 1.92 -15.45
N ASN A 105 -3.57 1.41 -14.30
CA ASN A 105 -4.18 0.08 -14.18
C ASN A 105 -5.71 0.16 -14.17
N ASP A 106 -6.36 -0.94 -14.54
CA ASP A 106 -7.80 -1.08 -14.50
C ASP A 106 -8.13 -2.47 -13.91
N PRO A 107 -8.79 -2.54 -12.75
CA PRO A 107 -9.27 -1.40 -11.94
C PRO A 107 -8.13 -0.67 -11.22
N ILE A 108 -8.36 0.61 -10.94
CA ILE A 108 -7.43 1.39 -10.11
C ILE A 108 -7.69 1.04 -8.65
N PRO A 109 -6.66 0.70 -7.85
CA PRO A 109 -6.85 0.49 -6.41
C PRO A 109 -7.52 1.69 -5.74
N LEU A 110 -8.25 1.43 -4.66
CA LEU A 110 -9.06 2.45 -4.00
C LEU A 110 -8.26 3.38 -3.09
N VAL A 111 -7.16 2.87 -2.53
CA VAL A 111 -6.39 3.58 -1.51
C VAL A 111 -4.90 3.54 -1.82
N PHE A 112 -4.25 4.68 -1.61
CA PHE A 112 -2.80 4.83 -1.72
C PHE A 112 -2.29 5.27 -0.35
N TRP A 113 -1.54 4.41 0.32
CA TRP A 113 -1.11 4.63 1.70
C TRP A 113 0.39 4.91 1.75
N MET A 114 0.76 6.14 2.10
CA MET A 114 2.16 6.53 2.32
C MET A 114 2.51 6.34 3.79
N GLN A 115 3.51 5.51 4.05
CA GLN A 115 3.92 5.15 5.41
C GLN A 115 4.53 6.33 6.16
N LEU A 116 4.80 6.13 7.45
CA LEU A 116 5.36 7.16 8.33
C LEU A 116 6.61 7.80 7.71
N GLY A 117 6.65 9.12 7.69
CA GLY A 117 7.76 9.89 7.13
C GLY A 117 7.66 10.11 5.62
N ILE A 118 6.61 9.60 4.97
CA ILE A 118 6.47 9.69 3.52
C ILE A 118 5.28 10.58 3.16
N LYS A 119 5.59 11.68 2.45
CA LYS A 119 4.59 12.63 1.95
C LYS A 119 4.99 13.06 0.55
N ASN A 120 3.99 13.30 -0.30
CA ASN A 120 4.21 13.86 -1.62
C ASN A 120 2.92 14.55 -2.08
N ALA A 121 2.93 15.89 -2.04
CA ALA A 121 1.74 16.68 -2.35
C ALA A 121 1.28 16.52 -3.80
N GLU A 122 2.22 16.38 -4.73
CA GLU A 122 1.90 16.23 -6.14
C GLU A 122 1.22 14.89 -6.40
N ALA A 123 1.75 13.82 -5.81
CA ALA A 123 1.14 12.49 -5.91
C ALA A 123 -0.26 12.49 -5.31
N LYS A 124 -0.43 13.11 -4.14
CA LYS A 124 -1.73 13.20 -3.47
C LYS A 124 -2.76 13.89 -4.36
N ALA A 125 -2.40 15.05 -4.93
CA ALA A 125 -3.31 15.79 -5.80
C ALA A 125 -3.70 14.98 -7.03
N LEU A 126 -2.74 14.31 -7.64
CA LEU A 126 -2.96 13.49 -8.82
C LEU A 126 -3.91 12.32 -8.54
N LEU A 127 -3.69 11.64 -7.43
CA LEU A 127 -4.50 10.49 -7.02
C LEU A 127 -5.92 10.90 -6.63
N GLU A 128 -6.05 11.96 -5.84
CA GLU A 128 -7.36 12.45 -5.39
C GLU A 128 -8.20 12.94 -6.56
N ALA A 129 -7.58 13.52 -7.58
CA ALA A 129 -8.28 13.93 -8.80
C ALA A 129 -8.93 12.73 -9.52
N LYS A 130 -8.44 11.53 -9.30
CA LYS A 130 -8.99 10.29 -9.86
C LYS A 130 -9.86 9.51 -8.87
N GLY A 131 -10.19 10.11 -7.75
CA GLY A 131 -11.06 9.49 -6.75
C GLY A 131 -10.38 8.51 -5.81
N VAL A 132 -9.06 8.46 -5.79
CA VAL A 132 -8.31 7.59 -4.88
C VAL A 132 -8.22 8.24 -3.50
N VAL A 133 -8.44 7.46 -2.46
CA VAL A 133 -8.25 7.91 -1.07
C VAL A 133 -6.77 7.84 -0.73
N VAL A 134 -6.21 8.95 -0.25
CA VAL A 134 -4.78 9.04 0.05
C VAL A 134 -4.56 9.20 1.55
N VAL A 135 -3.70 8.35 2.11
CA VAL A 135 -3.21 8.47 3.47
C VAL A 135 -1.73 8.83 3.40
N GLU A 136 -1.31 9.81 4.18
CA GLU A 136 0.09 10.25 4.22
C GLU A 136 0.66 10.15 5.62
N ASP A 137 1.96 9.81 5.72
CA ASP A 137 2.73 9.93 6.94
C ASP A 137 2.11 9.17 8.12
N LYS A 138 1.63 7.94 7.86
CA LYS A 138 1.07 7.11 8.91
C LYS A 138 1.56 5.67 8.75
N CYS A 139 1.93 5.04 9.88
CA CYS A 139 2.32 3.65 9.90
C CYS A 139 1.07 2.76 10.00
N MET A 140 0.85 1.93 9.01
CA MET A 140 -0.34 1.07 8.97
C MET A 140 -0.39 0.11 10.17
N LEU A 141 0.76 -0.41 10.61
CA LEU A 141 0.83 -1.25 11.81
C LEU A 141 0.31 -0.48 13.04
N VAL A 142 0.79 0.74 13.23
CA VAL A 142 0.38 1.58 14.37
C VAL A 142 -1.11 1.89 14.31
N GLU A 143 -1.61 2.26 13.13
CA GLU A 143 -3.04 2.56 12.96
C GLU A 143 -3.90 1.33 13.24
N HIS A 144 -3.44 0.15 12.80
CA HIS A 144 -4.14 -1.10 13.08
C HIS A 144 -4.19 -1.38 14.58
N GLN A 145 -3.06 -1.21 15.28
CA GLN A 145 -2.99 -1.45 16.72
C GLN A 145 -3.90 -0.51 17.52
N LYS A 146 -4.09 0.71 17.05
CA LYS A 146 -4.97 1.69 17.72
C LYS A 146 -6.44 1.30 17.63
N LEU A 147 -6.85 0.62 16.56
CA LEU A 147 -8.25 0.33 16.25
C LEU A 147 -8.65 -1.12 16.52
N PHE A 148 -7.68 -1.99 16.60
CA PHE A 148 -7.88 -3.42 16.79
C PHE A 148 -6.87 -3.99 17.77
#